data_e0b0305a8e367a161de2f7deeaa2ba3d
#
_entry.id   e0b0305a8e367a161de2f7deeaa2ba3d
#
_cell.length_a   1.000
_cell.length_b   1.000
_cell.length_c   1.000
_cell.angle_alpha   90.00
_cell.angle_beta   90.00
_cell.angle_gamma   90.00
#
_symmetry.space_group_name_H-M   'P 1'
#
loop_
_entity.id
_entity.type
_entity.pdbx_description
1 polymer ?
#
loop_
_entity_poly.entity_id
_entity_poly.type
_entity_poly.pdbx_seq_one_letter_code
_entity_poly.pdbx_strand_id
1 'polypeptide(L)'
;MVKPPANPLEIEQPTVRLNDVDNVGRTGRHMTCFTMGSHTVINTEENFIYWEDETIRLCHEFFKYIGINTEEICFIKSWGSGGGNEGPCYEVCVRGVELATLVFIQYKTLDNGEKEEIPIKVVDTGYGLERIAWISQ
;
A
#
# COMPACT_ATOMS: atom_id res chain seq x y z
N MET A 1 -15.54 13.58 8.74
CA MET A 1 -14.83 12.89 7.64
C MET A 1 -15.23 13.54 6.33
N VAL A 2 -14.26 13.87 5.47
CA VAL A 2 -14.57 14.44 4.14
C VAL A 2 -14.93 13.27 3.21
N LYS A 3 -16.04 13.41 2.47
CA LYS A 3 -16.46 12.39 1.50
C LYS A 3 -15.45 12.34 0.35
N PRO A 4 -14.91 11.16 -0.01
CA PRO A 4 -14.00 11.04 -1.15
C PRO A 4 -14.73 11.38 -2.46
N PRO A 5 -14.01 11.89 -3.48
CA PRO A 5 -14.59 12.24 -4.77
C PRO A 5 -15.07 11.03 -5.57
N ALA A 6 -14.48 9.86 -5.30
CA ALA A 6 -14.83 8.57 -5.89
C ALA A 6 -14.59 7.43 -4.89
N ASN A 7 -15.16 6.27 -5.13
CA ASN A 7 -14.93 5.04 -4.38
C ASN A 7 -15.26 3.83 -5.28
N PRO A 8 -14.29 3.07 -5.81
CA PRO A 8 -12.84 3.18 -5.57
C PRO A 8 -12.21 4.51 -6.02
N LEU A 9 -11.07 4.83 -5.44
CA LEU A 9 -10.28 6.02 -5.79
C LEU A 9 -8.86 5.59 -6.19
N GLU A 10 -8.37 6.09 -7.32
CA GLU A 10 -6.96 5.98 -7.72
C GLU A 10 -6.31 7.35 -7.62
N ILE A 11 -5.12 7.39 -7.05
CA ILE A 11 -4.35 8.61 -6.87
C ILE A 11 -2.87 8.38 -7.18
N GLU A 12 -2.26 9.44 -7.66
CA GLU A 12 -0.81 9.62 -7.75
C GLU A 12 -0.44 10.85 -6.94
N GLN A 13 0.52 10.72 -6.04
CA GLN A 13 0.92 11.84 -5.20
C GLN A 13 2.44 11.90 -4.99
N PRO A 14 3.05 13.10 -5.07
CA PRO A 14 4.41 13.32 -4.60
C PRO A 14 4.49 13.07 -3.10
N THR A 15 5.48 12.29 -2.69
CA THR A 15 5.66 11.87 -1.30
C THR A 15 7.05 12.24 -0.82
N VAL A 16 7.14 12.73 0.42
CA VAL A 16 8.41 12.96 1.13
C VAL A 16 8.52 11.95 2.27
N ARG A 17 9.64 11.23 2.32
CA ARG A 17 9.94 10.27 3.37
C ARG A 17 11.38 10.45 3.84
N LEU A 18 11.54 10.66 5.13
CA LEU A 18 12.86 10.91 5.75
C LEU A 18 13.38 9.70 6.54
N ASN A 19 12.67 8.59 6.51
CA ASN A 19 13.14 7.33 7.06
C ASN A 19 14.30 6.81 6.20
N ASP A 20 15.29 6.18 6.83
CA ASP A 20 16.43 5.57 6.14
C ASP A 20 17.26 6.55 5.27
N VAL A 21 17.32 7.82 5.65
CA VAL A 21 18.05 8.88 4.92
C VAL A 21 19.51 8.50 4.67
N ASP A 22 20.13 7.79 5.61
CA ASP A 22 21.52 7.33 5.50
C ASP A 22 21.74 6.34 4.34
N ASN A 23 20.66 5.72 3.82
CA ASN A 23 20.67 4.82 2.69
C ASN A 23 20.44 5.51 1.34
N VAL A 24 20.02 6.78 1.36
CA VAL A 24 19.80 7.57 0.14
C VAL A 24 21.13 7.80 -0.57
N GLY A 25 21.14 7.56 -1.88
CA GLY A 25 22.36 7.63 -2.70
C GLY A 25 23.31 6.43 -2.59
N ARG A 26 23.03 5.47 -1.69
CA ARG A 26 23.85 4.26 -1.50
C ARG A 26 23.23 3.02 -2.14
N THR A 27 21.93 2.83 -1.96
CA THR A 27 21.23 1.62 -2.40
C THR A 27 20.59 1.76 -3.77
N GLY A 28 20.41 2.98 -4.25
CA GLY A 28 19.63 3.26 -5.45
C GLY A 28 18.11 3.03 -5.31
N ARG A 29 17.66 2.64 -4.10
CA ARG A 29 16.26 2.29 -3.82
C ARG A 29 15.62 3.14 -2.72
N HIS A 30 16.42 3.86 -1.94
CA HIS A 30 15.97 4.79 -0.91
C HIS A 30 16.01 6.20 -1.48
N MET A 31 14.87 6.88 -1.40
CA MET A 31 14.66 8.22 -1.91
C MET A 31 13.96 9.05 -0.85
N THR A 32 14.32 10.32 -0.74
CA THR A 32 13.65 11.27 0.15
C THR A 32 12.37 11.82 -0.45
N CYS A 33 12.32 11.91 -1.80
CA CYS A 33 11.15 12.33 -2.57
C CYS A 33 10.89 11.29 -3.66
N PHE A 34 9.65 10.86 -3.79
CA PHE A 34 9.23 9.88 -4.79
C PHE A 34 7.73 10.00 -5.04
N THR A 35 7.26 9.31 -6.08
CA THR A 35 5.85 9.28 -6.44
C THR A 35 5.19 8.01 -5.90
N MET A 36 4.12 8.17 -5.15
CA MET A 36 3.30 7.08 -4.66
C MET A 36 2.04 6.97 -5.52
N GLY A 37 1.90 5.86 -6.24
CA GLY A 37 0.63 5.46 -6.83
C GLY A 37 -0.20 4.72 -5.80
N SER A 38 -1.52 4.85 -5.82
CA SER A 38 -2.39 4.08 -4.94
C SER A 38 -3.75 3.81 -5.55
N HIS A 39 -4.39 2.73 -5.10
CA HIS A 39 -5.83 2.59 -5.17
C HIS A 39 -6.38 2.42 -3.76
N THR A 40 -7.47 3.11 -3.48
CA THR A 40 -8.09 3.14 -2.15
C THR A 40 -9.55 2.79 -2.26
N VAL A 41 -10.04 1.96 -1.34
CA VAL A 41 -11.45 1.60 -1.22
C VAL A 41 -11.93 1.83 0.20
N ILE A 42 -13.07 2.44 0.32
CA ILE A 42 -13.77 2.62 1.59
C ILE A 42 -14.99 1.71 1.59
N ASN A 43 -14.91 0.64 2.38
CA ASN A 43 -16.00 -0.30 2.57
C ASN A 43 -16.83 0.10 3.80
N THR A 44 -18.14 0.05 3.66
CA THR A 44 -19.11 0.19 4.74
C THR A 44 -20.01 -1.04 4.77
N GLU A 45 -20.83 -1.19 5.82
CA GLU A 45 -21.81 -2.28 5.89
C GLU A 45 -22.80 -2.25 4.70
N GLU A 46 -23.15 -1.07 4.22
CA GLU A 46 -24.12 -0.87 3.12
C GLU A 46 -23.47 -1.00 1.75
N ASN A 47 -22.17 -0.75 1.65
CA ASN A 47 -21.43 -0.75 0.38
C ASN A 47 -20.05 -1.37 0.55
N PHE A 48 -19.99 -2.69 0.41
CA PHE A 48 -18.73 -3.45 0.41
C PHE A 48 -18.30 -3.70 -1.03
N ILE A 49 -17.16 -3.14 -1.44
CA ILE A 49 -16.67 -3.18 -2.82
C ILE A 49 -15.70 -4.35 -3.01
N TYR A 50 -14.55 -4.33 -2.33
CA TYR A 50 -13.61 -5.45 -2.28
C TYR A 50 -12.67 -5.35 -1.07
N TRP A 51 -11.99 -6.45 -0.77
CA TRP A 51 -11.07 -6.56 0.36
C TRP A 51 -9.75 -7.25 -0.07
N GLU A 52 -9.19 -8.04 0.78
CA GLU A 52 -7.84 -8.61 0.71
C GLU A 52 -7.58 -9.39 -0.60
N ASP A 53 -8.41 -10.39 -0.92
CA ASP A 53 -8.20 -11.26 -2.09
C ASP A 53 -8.22 -10.48 -3.40
N GLU A 54 -9.19 -9.61 -3.57
CA GLU A 54 -9.32 -8.80 -4.78
C GLU A 54 -8.19 -7.76 -4.88
N THR A 55 -7.75 -7.18 -3.75
CA THR A 55 -6.61 -6.27 -3.73
C THR A 55 -5.33 -6.95 -4.18
N ILE A 56 -5.07 -8.16 -3.69
CA ILE A 56 -3.92 -8.98 -4.09
C ILE A 56 -4.01 -9.33 -5.58
N ARG A 57 -5.19 -9.72 -6.07
CA ARG A 57 -5.44 -10.03 -7.47
C ARG A 57 -5.17 -8.81 -8.37
N LEU A 58 -5.68 -7.64 -8.01
CA LEU A 58 -5.46 -6.39 -8.77
C LEU A 58 -3.98 -6.01 -8.80
N CYS A 59 -3.28 -6.12 -7.67
CA CYS A 59 -1.84 -5.88 -7.60
C CYS A 59 -1.06 -6.83 -8.52
N HIS A 60 -1.38 -8.12 -8.48
CA HIS A 60 -0.75 -9.13 -9.34
C HIS A 60 -1.00 -8.84 -10.83
N GLU A 61 -2.25 -8.55 -11.22
CA GLU A 61 -2.61 -8.21 -12.60
C GLU A 61 -1.93 -6.92 -13.08
N PHE A 62 -1.82 -5.92 -12.22
CA PHE A 62 -1.09 -4.69 -12.53
C PHE A 62 0.38 -4.97 -12.85
N PHE A 63 1.07 -5.73 -11.98
CA PHE A 63 2.47 -6.09 -12.24
C PHE A 63 2.66 -6.93 -13.49
N LYS A 64 1.75 -7.86 -13.75
CA LYS A 64 1.72 -8.64 -15.00
C LYS A 64 1.53 -7.74 -16.23
N TYR A 65 0.62 -6.77 -16.14
CA TYR A 65 0.34 -5.84 -17.24
C TYR A 65 1.55 -4.98 -17.62
N ILE A 66 2.33 -4.54 -16.63
CA ILE A 66 3.55 -3.75 -16.87
C ILE A 66 4.78 -4.62 -17.18
N GLY A 67 4.62 -5.94 -17.34
CA GLY A 67 5.66 -6.86 -17.79
C GLY A 67 6.58 -7.43 -16.71
N ILE A 68 6.22 -7.30 -15.44
CA ILE A 68 6.95 -7.97 -14.35
C ILE A 68 6.62 -9.46 -14.37
N ASN A 69 7.65 -10.31 -14.26
CA ASN A 69 7.46 -11.75 -14.14
C ASN A 69 6.74 -12.07 -12.83
N THR A 70 5.52 -12.58 -12.94
CA THR A 70 4.66 -12.86 -11.79
C THR A 70 5.16 -13.97 -10.88
N GLU A 71 6.03 -14.86 -11.37
CA GLU A 71 6.66 -15.90 -10.56
C GLU A 71 7.70 -15.33 -9.57
N GLU A 72 8.14 -14.10 -9.79
CA GLU A 72 9.10 -13.41 -8.92
C GLU A 72 8.43 -12.55 -7.83
N ILE A 73 7.08 -12.47 -7.84
CA ILE A 73 6.34 -11.67 -6.88
C ILE A 73 6.18 -12.43 -5.56
N CYS A 74 6.64 -11.83 -4.49
CA CYS A 74 6.42 -12.30 -3.12
C CYS A 74 5.48 -11.37 -2.38
N PHE A 75 4.40 -11.93 -1.79
CA PHE A 75 3.53 -11.24 -0.86
C PHE A 75 3.91 -11.63 0.57
N ILE A 76 4.47 -10.70 1.32
CA ILE A 76 4.94 -10.92 2.69
C ILE A 76 3.91 -10.35 3.65
N LYS A 77 3.25 -11.22 4.40
CA LYS A 77 2.26 -10.79 5.38
C LYS A 77 2.92 -10.06 6.53
N SER A 78 2.40 -8.89 6.87
CA SER A 78 2.91 -8.00 7.90
C SER A 78 1.74 -7.27 8.59
N TRP A 79 2.04 -6.27 9.39
CA TRP A 79 1.05 -5.44 10.08
C TRP A 79 1.38 -3.97 9.87
N GLY A 80 0.43 -3.24 9.27
CA GLY A 80 0.57 -1.81 9.00
C GLY A 80 -0.08 -0.97 10.10
N SER A 81 0.61 0.06 10.53
CA SER A 81 0.08 1.07 11.45
C SER A 81 0.51 2.47 11.05
N GLY A 82 -0.40 3.43 11.18
CA GLY A 82 -0.12 4.82 10.88
C GLY A 82 -1.32 5.73 11.17
N GLY A 83 -1.05 6.96 11.65
CA GLY A 83 -2.11 7.94 11.91
C GLY A 83 -3.15 7.50 12.94
N GLY A 84 -2.81 6.58 13.85
CA GLY A 84 -3.73 6.05 14.85
C GLY A 84 -4.67 4.95 14.33
N ASN A 85 -4.43 4.46 13.11
CA ASN A 85 -5.17 3.36 12.52
C ASN A 85 -4.21 2.21 12.16
N GLU A 86 -4.72 1.00 12.11
CA GLU A 86 -3.90 -0.17 11.84
C GLU A 86 -4.70 -1.33 11.25
N GLY A 87 -3.97 -2.29 10.70
CA GLY A 87 -4.54 -3.53 10.17
C GLY A 87 -3.49 -4.44 9.54
N PRO A 88 -3.89 -5.65 9.11
CA PRO A 88 -3.01 -6.52 8.35
C PRO A 88 -2.54 -5.82 7.06
N CYS A 89 -1.34 -6.14 6.62
CA CYS A 89 -0.84 -5.65 5.35
C CYS A 89 0.01 -6.71 4.63
N TYR A 90 0.26 -6.49 3.35
CA TYR A 90 1.23 -7.24 2.57
C TYR A 90 2.27 -6.31 1.97
N GLU A 91 3.53 -6.61 2.23
CA GLU A 91 4.64 -6.05 1.49
C GLU A 91 4.82 -6.84 0.20
N VAL A 92 4.82 -6.16 -0.94
CA VAL A 92 4.91 -6.80 -2.25
C VAL A 92 6.31 -6.59 -2.80
N CYS A 93 7.07 -7.67 -2.85
CA CYS A 93 8.48 -7.67 -3.21
C CYS A 93 8.71 -8.40 -4.54
N VAL A 94 9.62 -7.86 -5.36
CA VAL A 94 10.14 -8.49 -6.57
C VAL A 94 11.66 -8.43 -6.51
N ARG A 95 12.34 -9.57 -6.68
CA ARG A 95 13.80 -9.68 -6.60
C ARG A 95 14.39 -9.06 -5.32
N GLY A 96 13.66 -9.17 -4.19
CA GLY A 96 14.10 -8.60 -2.91
C GLY A 96 13.92 -7.08 -2.78
N VAL A 97 13.20 -6.45 -3.68
CA VAL A 97 12.85 -5.02 -3.60
C VAL A 97 11.36 -4.88 -3.34
N GLU A 98 10.99 -4.20 -2.26
CA GLU A 98 9.62 -3.84 -1.99
C GLU A 98 9.15 -2.77 -2.98
N LEU A 99 8.12 -3.11 -3.75
CA LEU A 99 7.54 -2.26 -4.78
C LEU A 99 6.22 -1.63 -4.35
N ALA A 100 5.47 -2.34 -3.50
CA ALA A 100 4.18 -1.88 -3.00
C ALA A 100 3.89 -2.41 -1.59
N THR A 101 3.00 -1.71 -0.90
CA THR A 101 2.39 -2.16 0.36
C THR A 101 0.87 -2.10 0.22
N LEU A 102 0.19 -3.18 0.58
CA LEU A 102 -1.27 -3.30 0.57
C LEU A 102 -1.74 -3.32 2.02
N VAL A 103 -2.40 -2.27 2.50
CA VAL A 103 -2.83 -2.14 3.90
C VAL A 103 -4.35 -2.27 4.00
N PHE A 104 -4.80 -3.00 5.01
CA PHE A 104 -6.21 -3.30 5.28
C PHE A 104 -6.60 -2.72 6.63
N ILE A 105 -6.91 -1.43 6.65
CA ILE A 105 -7.24 -0.69 7.87
C ILE A 105 -8.61 -1.12 8.36
N GLN A 106 -8.64 -1.64 9.59
CA GLN A 106 -9.87 -2.08 10.26
C GLN A 106 -9.88 -1.84 11.76
N TYR A 107 -8.77 -1.32 12.32
CA TYR A 107 -8.67 -1.00 13.73
C TYR A 107 -8.19 0.43 13.95
N LYS A 108 -8.63 0.99 15.06
CA LYS A 108 -8.12 2.24 15.62
C LYS A 108 -7.33 1.91 16.89
N THR A 109 -6.15 2.50 17.01
CA THR A 109 -5.34 2.41 18.24
C THR A 109 -5.84 3.44 19.23
N LEU A 110 -6.22 3.01 20.44
CA LEU A 110 -6.64 3.88 21.54
C LEU A 110 -5.42 4.39 22.33
N ASP A 111 -5.62 5.45 23.12
CA ASP A 111 -4.55 6.06 23.93
C ASP A 111 -3.94 5.08 24.96
N ASN A 112 -4.67 4.07 25.38
CA ASN A 112 -4.21 3.01 26.27
C ASN A 112 -3.47 1.87 25.54
N GLY A 113 -3.32 1.94 24.22
CA GLY A 113 -2.69 0.93 23.38
C GLY A 113 -3.59 -0.24 22.97
N GLU A 114 -4.85 -0.23 23.39
CA GLU A 114 -5.84 -1.21 22.92
C GLU A 114 -6.30 -0.90 21.50
N LYS A 115 -6.84 -1.91 20.83
CA LYS A 115 -7.36 -1.83 19.46
C LYS A 115 -8.87 -1.90 19.49
N GLU A 116 -9.50 -0.98 18.79
CA GLU A 116 -10.95 -0.95 18.58
C GLU A 116 -11.23 -1.17 17.09
N GLU A 117 -12.11 -2.12 16.77
CA GLU A 117 -12.55 -2.34 15.39
C GLU A 117 -13.40 -1.15 14.93
N ILE A 118 -13.07 -0.62 13.74
CA ILE A 118 -13.83 0.49 13.15
C ILE A 118 -14.90 -0.02 12.19
N PRO A 119 -16.08 0.65 12.10
CA PRO A 119 -17.17 0.22 11.23
C PRO A 119 -16.86 0.37 9.73
N ILE A 120 -15.85 1.17 9.40
CA ILE A 120 -15.39 1.40 8.03
C ILE A 120 -14.12 0.60 7.83
N LYS A 121 -14.06 -0.24 6.77
CA LYS A 121 -12.86 -0.98 6.38
C LYS A 121 -12.23 -0.33 5.16
N VAL A 122 -10.98 0.05 5.26
CA VAL A 122 -10.29 0.76 4.18
C VAL A 122 -9.19 -0.11 3.59
N VAL A 123 -9.24 -0.30 2.27
CA VAL A 123 -8.08 -0.74 1.49
C VAL A 123 -7.28 0.50 1.17
N ASP A 124 -6.03 0.53 1.63
CA ASP A 124 -5.08 1.60 1.37
C ASP A 124 -3.80 1.00 0.81
N THR A 125 -3.47 1.35 -0.43
CA THR A 125 -2.31 0.76 -1.10
C THR A 125 -1.30 1.83 -1.45
N GLY A 126 -0.03 1.46 -1.48
CA GLY A 126 1.04 2.34 -1.90
C GLY A 126 1.99 1.63 -2.86
N TYR A 127 2.17 2.18 -4.05
CA TYR A 127 3.07 1.69 -5.09
C TYR A 127 4.18 2.70 -5.32
N GLY A 128 5.43 2.31 -5.10
CA GLY A 128 6.60 3.16 -5.35
C GLY A 128 6.93 3.19 -6.84
N LEU A 129 6.49 4.21 -7.56
CA LEU A 129 6.57 4.25 -9.03
C LEU A 129 8.01 4.22 -9.53
N GLU A 130 8.95 4.89 -8.87
CA GLU A 130 10.36 4.90 -9.26
C GLU A 130 11.02 3.51 -9.05
N ARG A 131 10.66 2.80 -7.96
CA ARG A 131 11.14 1.43 -7.74
C ARG A 131 10.59 0.46 -8.79
N ILE A 132 9.31 0.62 -9.15
CA ILE A 132 8.67 -0.15 -10.21
C ILE A 132 9.36 0.10 -11.53
N ALA A 133 9.58 1.37 -11.91
CA ALA A 133 10.29 1.74 -13.12
C ALA A 133 11.72 1.18 -13.17
N TRP A 134 12.39 1.13 -12.03
CA TRP A 134 13.74 0.55 -11.94
C TRP A 134 13.75 -0.98 -12.11
N ILE A 135 12.77 -1.68 -11.53
CA ILE A 135 12.67 -3.16 -11.61
C ILE A 135 12.21 -3.64 -12.99
N SER A 136 11.43 -2.82 -13.71
CA SER A 136 10.90 -3.17 -15.03
C SER A 136 11.91 -3.02 -16.18
N GLN A 137 13.10 -2.50 -15.91
CA GLN A 137 14.21 -2.40 -16.88
C GLN A 137 15.02 -3.71 -16.93
#